data_e552c4a3a0e9184b8313b939dffce34d
#
_entry.id   e552c4a3a0e9184b8313b939dffce34d
#
_cell.length_a   1.000
_cell.length_b   1.000
_cell.length_c   1.000
_cell.angle_alpha   90.00
_cell.angle_beta   90.00
_cell.angle_gamma   90.00
#
_symmetry.space_group_name_H-M   'P 1'
#
loop_
_entity.id
_entity.type
_entity.pdbx_description
1 polymer ?
#
loop_
_entity_poly.entity_id
_entity_poly.type
_entity_poly.pdbx_seq_one_letter_code
_entity_poly.pdbx_strand_id
1 'polypeptide(L)'
;MLEYAHSAQPQQSEEAVIPAMKILLATDCYRFQTNGITSVVLSLEDGLRNLGCEVRVLALSSSRKSFRDGEAFFVGSHLVNQKQEHRVSFAFRDPLLEELAAWRPDLVHIHTEGTIAMMAKRIAKKAGAPVVMTTHTDFEYFYFGRFRASAPVKALCRLYGRITYRQAEKIVVPAEKSKSFPHLAPYQDRIVVIHNGIRLDRFQPPLPPSARSGLFASVGLEDNGRTLVSVTRLSREKNLIEILRFFPSLLREVPDAQLLVVGDGADRDRLEAFCRENGLSTRVRFTGMIPPEEVCRYYHMGDIYVSASMFEVNSMSYLEAQACGLPLVCREDESLRGVLDDGVNGRIYRNEREFVSAVSGILGSEALRQSMRAAALDRAEDFGIGRFAERTLALYRSVCAARTGEASPAPKEKSVHF
;
A
#
# COMPACT_ATOMS: atom_id res chain seq x y z
N MET A 1 -36.93 -32.57 -58.38
CA MET A 1 -35.81 -33.01 -57.51
C MET A 1 -35.16 -31.79 -56.93
N LEU A 2 -35.48 -31.48 -55.71
CA LEU A 2 -34.85 -30.35 -54.95
C LEU A 2 -34.14 -30.99 -53.76
N GLU A 3 -32.80 -30.95 -53.78
CA GLU A 3 -31.96 -31.44 -52.71
C GLU A 3 -32.00 -30.48 -51.51
N TYR A 4 -32.31 -31.04 -50.34
CA TYR A 4 -32.23 -30.36 -49.06
C TYR A 4 -30.76 -30.28 -48.62
N ALA A 5 -30.21 -29.04 -48.54
CA ALA A 5 -28.95 -28.78 -47.90
C ALA A 5 -29.16 -28.81 -46.39
N HIS A 6 -28.54 -29.77 -45.69
CA HIS A 6 -28.40 -29.79 -44.23
C HIS A 6 -27.48 -28.67 -43.78
N SER A 7 -28.04 -27.67 -43.13
CA SER A 7 -27.29 -26.67 -42.40
C SER A 7 -26.69 -27.28 -41.12
N ALA A 8 -25.39 -27.46 -41.08
CA ALA A 8 -24.66 -27.81 -39.87
C ALA A 8 -24.79 -26.66 -38.86
N GLN A 9 -25.35 -26.92 -37.71
CA GLN A 9 -25.30 -26.01 -36.55
C GLN A 9 -23.85 -25.89 -36.08
N PRO A 10 -23.38 -24.68 -35.74
CA PRO A 10 -22.07 -24.52 -35.11
C PRO A 10 -22.11 -25.16 -33.73
N GLN A 11 -21.21 -26.13 -33.51
CA GLN A 11 -20.93 -26.65 -32.17
C GLN A 11 -20.43 -25.49 -31.31
N GLN A 12 -21.22 -25.12 -30.31
CA GLN A 12 -20.74 -24.28 -29.20
C GLN A 12 -19.64 -25.08 -28.51
N SER A 13 -18.42 -24.59 -28.60
CA SER A 13 -17.32 -25.07 -27.79
C SER A 13 -17.68 -24.82 -26.31
N GLU A 14 -17.88 -25.88 -25.54
CA GLU A 14 -17.94 -25.82 -24.10
C GLU A 14 -16.60 -25.23 -23.62
N GLU A 15 -16.59 -23.94 -23.32
CA GLU A 15 -15.49 -23.36 -22.55
C GLU A 15 -15.45 -24.11 -21.22
N ALA A 16 -14.39 -24.90 -21.03
CA ALA A 16 -14.14 -25.58 -19.77
C ALA A 16 -14.13 -24.53 -18.65
N VAL A 17 -15.14 -24.54 -17.79
CA VAL A 17 -15.22 -23.68 -16.61
C VAL A 17 -14.06 -24.06 -15.71
N ILE A 18 -12.98 -23.27 -15.77
CA ILE A 18 -11.84 -23.43 -14.85
C ILE A 18 -12.40 -23.19 -13.44
N PRO A 19 -12.31 -24.17 -12.52
CA PRO A 19 -12.84 -23.99 -11.18
C PRO A 19 -12.20 -22.79 -10.50
N ALA A 20 -13.01 -22.01 -9.80
CA ALA A 20 -12.56 -20.81 -9.08
C ALA A 20 -11.48 -21.19 -8.06
N MET A 21 -10.32 -20.52 -8.10
CA MET A 21 -9.23 -20.75 -7.16
C MET A 21 -9.65 -20.35 -5.74
N LYS A 22 -9.48 -21.25 -4.77
CA LYS A 22 -9.76 -21.03 -3.35
C LYS A 22 -8.58 -20.45 -2.62
N ILE A 23 -8.68 -19.23 -2.17
CA ILE A 23 -7.58 -18.47 -1.55
C ILE A 23 -7.92 -18.11 -0.11
N LEU A 24 -7.07 -18.50 0.83
CA LEU A 24 -7.15 -18.05 2.22
C LEU A 24 -6.17 -16.89 2.44
N LEU A 25 -6.70 -15.68 2.67
CA LEU A 25 -5.90 -14.53 3.15
C LEU A 25 -5.86 -14.59 4.68
N ALA A 26 -4.68 -14.37 5.28
CA ALA A 26 -4.51 -14.40 6.73
C ALA A 26 -3.76 -13.16 7.22
N THR A 27 -4.33 -12.45 8.22
CA THR A 27 -3.79 -11.20 8.73
C THR A 27 -4.17 -10.96 10.20
N ASP A 28 -3.28 -10.36 11.00
CA ASP A 28 -3.65 -9.90 12.35
C ASP A 28 -4.52 -8.63 12.31
N CYS A 29 -4.43 -7.86 11.22
CA CYS A 29 -5.12 -6.57 11.02
C CYS A 29 -6.17 -6.68 9.93
N TYR A 30 -7.45 -6.49 10.28
CA TYR A 30 -8.54 -6.52 9.30
C TYR A 30 -9.73 -5.69 9.83
N ARG A 31 -10.57 -5.14 9.00
CA ARG A 31 -11.78 -4.32 9.19
C ARG A 31 -11.88 -3.46 10.46
N PHE A 32 -11.40 -3.92 11.62
CA PHE A 32 -11.46 -3.20 12.91
C PHE A 32 -10.26 -2.28 13.15
N GLN A 33 -9.28 -2.25 12.25
CA GLN A 33 -8.08 -1.44 12.37
C GLN A 33 -7.86 -0.64 11.09
N THR A 34 -7.63 0.66 11.24
CA THR A 34 -7.29 1.54 10.11
C THR A 34 -5.79 1.69 9.99
N ASN A 35 -5.19 0.87 9.14
CA ASN A 35 -3.74 0.94 8.82
C ASN A 35 -3.47 0.48 7.38
N GLY A 36 -2.24 0.71 6.90
CA GLY A 36 -1.85 0.36 5.53
C GLY A 36 -2.02 -1.13 5.19
N ILE A 37 -1.76 -2.04 6.14
CA ILE A 37 -1.91 -3.50 5.92
C ILE A 37 -3.38 -3.84 5.68
N THR A 38 -4.28 -3.31 6.50
CA THR A 38 -5.73 -3.51 6.32
C THR A 38 -6.19 -3.05 4.93
N SER A 39 -5.75 -1.87 4.49
CA SER A 39 -6.11 -1.36 3.15
C SER A 39 -5.60 -2.27 2.04
N VAL A 40 -4.39 -2.79 2.16
CA VAL A 40 -3.81 -3.72 1.17
C VAL A 40 -4.58 -5.04 1.12
N VAL A 41 -4.90 -5.64 2.28
CA VAL A 41 -5.64 -6.91 2.34
C VAL A 41 -7.04 -6.76 1.77
N LEU A 42 -7.76 -5.69 2.12
CA LEU A 42 -9.08 -5.39 1.57
C LEU A 42 -9.04 -5.18 0.05
N SER A 43 -8.04 -4.43 -0.46
CA SER A 43 -7.86 -4.22 -1.89
C SER A 43 -7.55 -5.52 -2.63
N LEU A 44 -6.75 -6.39 -2.05
CA LEU A 44 -6.42 -7.69 -2.63
C LEU A 44 -7.64 -8.62 -2.63
N GLU A 45 -8.39 -8.67 -1.54
CA GLU A 45 -9.63 -9.45 -1.43
C GLU A 45 -10.62 -9.03 -2.53
N ASP A 46 -10.91 -7.72 -2.62
CA ASP A 46 -11.83 -7.19 -3.64
C ASP A 46 -11.35 -7.54 -5.06
N GLY A 47 -10.07 -7.31 -5.34
CA GLY A 47 -9.49 -7.59 -6.66
C GLY A 47 -9.52 -9.08 -7.04
N LEU A 48 -9.20 -9.97 -6.10
CA LEU A 48 -9.23 -11.42 -6.36
C LEU A 48 -10.67 -11.94 -6.56
N ARG A 49 -11.65 -11.42 -5.79
CA ARG A 49 -13.08 -11.74 -6.00
C ARG A 49 -13.55 -11.28 -7.38
N ASN A 50 -13.17 -10.09 -7.82
CA ASN A 50 -13.50 -9.57 -9.15
C ASN A 50 -12.87 -10.41 -10.28
N LEU A 51 -11.75 -11.10 -10.01
CA LEU A 51 -11.13 -12.07 -10.91
C LEU A 51 -11.73 -13.49 -10.83
N GLY A 52 -12.85 -13.65 -10.10
CA GLY A 52 -13.58 -14.92 -9.99
C GLY A 52 -12.99 -15.90 -8.97
N CYS A 53 -12.09 -15.48 -8.05
CA CYS A 53 -11.56 -16.35 -7.02
C CYS A 53 -12.54 -16.49 -5.84
N GLU A 54 -12.58 -17.67 -5.20
CA GLU A 54 -13.21 -17.85 -3.90
C GLU A 54 -12.22 -17.40 -2.80
N VAL A 55 -12.51 -16.30 -2.12
CA VAL A 55 -11.61 -15.74 -1.10
C VAL A 55 -12.25 -15.82 0.27
N ARG A 56 -11.53 -16.45 1.23
CA ARG A 56 -11.81 -16.37 2.66
C ARG A 56 -10.72 -15.64 3.40
N VAL A 57 -11.10 -14.97 4.49
CA VAL A 57 -10.16 -14.19 5.29
C VAL A 57 -10.12 -14.75 6.71
N LEU A 58 -8.91 -15.05 7.21
CA LEU A 58 -8.67 -15.37 8.61
C LEU A 58 -8.02 -14.18 9.31
N ALA A 59 -8.67 -13.65 10.36
CA ALA A 59 -8.21 -12.47 11.07
C ALA A 59 -8.37 -12.59 12.59
N LEU A 60 -7.73 -11.66 13.34
CA LEU A 60 -7.99 -11.51 14.77
C LEU A 60 -9.31 -10.77 15.02
N SER A 61 -10.09 -11.27 15.96
CA SER A 61 -11.28 -10.56 16.48
C SER A 61 -10.85 -9.34 17.31
N SER A 62 -11.66 -8.30 17.34
CA SER A 62 -11.51 -7.16 18.26
C SER A 62 -11.82 -7.54 19.72
N SER A 63 -12.32 -8.74 19.98
CA SER A 63 -12.71 -9.28 21.30
C SER A 63 -12.11 -10.66 21.57
N ARG A 64 -12.38 -11.21 22.76
CA ARG A 64 -12.00 -12.60 23.09
C ARG A 64 -12.87 -13.67 22.45
N LYS A 65 -13.94 -13.25 21.76
CA LYS A 65 -14.88 -14.18 21.11
C LYS A 65 -14.50 -14.37 19.64
N SER A 66 -14.53 -15.61 19.19
CA SER A 66 -14.45 -15.95 17.78
C SER A 66 -15.83 -15.85 17.14
N PHE A 67 -15.88 -15.42 15.90
CA PHE A 67 -17.10 -15.33 15.10
C PHE A 67 -16.80 -15.33 13.61
N ARG A 68 -17.80 -15.58 12.81
CA ARG A 68 -17.78 -15.48 11.35
C ARG A 68 -18.67 -14.34 10.88
N ASP A 69 -18.21 -13.58 9.89
CA ASP A 69 -18.96 -12.55 9.19
C ASP A 69 -18.78 -12.75 7.67
N GLY A 70 -19.78 -13.34 7.04
CA GLY A 70 -19.67 -13.78 5.64
C GLY A 70 -18.51 -14.75 5.43
N GLU A 71 -17.56 -14.39 4.57
CA GLU A 71 -16.36 -15.17 4.27
C GLU A 71 -15.14 -14.74 5.12
N ALA A 72 -15.34 -13.90 6.14
CA ALA A 72 -14.32 -13.51 7.10
C ALA A 72 -14.48 -14.27 8.41
N PHE A 73 -13.40 -14.87 8.90
CA PHE A 73 -13.29 -15.71 10.08
C PHE A 73 -12.43 -15.00 11.13
N PHE A 74 -13.04 -14.59 12.21
CA PHE A 74 -12.41 -13.82 13.27
C PHE A 74 -12.13 -14.70 14.49
N VAL A 75 -10.85 -14.93 14.81
CA VAL A 75 -10.44 -15.71 15.99
C VAL A 75 -10.29 -14.80 17.20
N GLY A 76 -10.86 -15.22 18.34
CA GLY A 76 -10.80 -14.48 19.59
C GLY A 76 -9.38 -14.11 19.98
N SER A 77 -9.16 -12.86 20.42
CA SER A 77 -7.83 -12.31 20.67
C SER A 77 -7.74 -11.48 21.95
N HIS A 78 -6.51 -11.24 22.38
CA HIS A 78 -6.17 -10.41 23.53
C HIS A 78 -5.38 -9.19 23.08
N LEU A 79 -5.72 -8.01 23.60
CA LEU A 79 -4.99 -6.77 23.36
C LEU A 79 -3.70 -6.77 24.20
N VAL A 80 -2.55 -6.64 23.54
CA VAL A 80 -1.22 -6.62 24.19
C VAL A 80 -0.68 -5.19 24.29
N ASN A 81 -0.92 -4.38 23.26
CA ASN A 81 -0.48 -2.98 23.24
C ASN A 81 -1.61 -2.08 22.78
N GLN A 82 -2.12 -1.25 23.70
CA GLN A 82 -3.25 -0.36 23.43
C GLN A 82 -2.88 0.78 22.47
N LYS A 83 -1.64 1.30 22.54
CA LYS A 83 -1.21 2.41 21.65
C LYS A 83 -1.08 2.00 20.19
N GLN A 84 -0.77 0.74 19.94
CA GLN A 84 -0.57 0.18 18.59
C GLN A 84 -1.71 -0.76 18.19
N GLU A 85 -2.72 -0.93 19.05
CA GLU A 85 -3.81 -1.91 18.88
C GLU A 85 -3.30 -3.34 18.58
N HIS A 86 -2.11 -3.67 19.09
CA HIS A 86 -1.49 -4.96 18.83
C HIS A 86 -2.21 -6.06 19.62
N ARG A 87 -2.68 -7.07 18.90
CA ARG A 87 -3.45 -8.18 19.44
C ARG A 87 -2.76 -9.51 19.16
N VAL A 88 -3.00 -10.50 20.01
CA VAL A 88 -2.53 -11.87 19.84
C VAL A 88 -3.64 -12.86 20.17
N SER A 89 -3.60 -14.04 19.56
CA SER A 89 -4.52 -15.13 19.85
C SER A 89 -3.78 -16.40 20.20
N PHE A 90 -4.29 -17.14 21.18
CA PHE A 90 -3.81 -18.48 21.55
C PHE A 90 -4.86 -19.55 21.24
N ALA A 91 -5.91 -19.22 20.49
CA ALA A 91 -7.03 -20.11 20.17
C ALA A 91 -6.67 -21.09 19.02
N PHE A 92 -5.57 -21.80 19.11
CA PHE A 92 -5.08 -22.74 18.08
C PHE A 92 -5.99 -23.97 17.85
N ARG A 93 -7.01 -24.17 18.69
CA ARG A 93 -8.01 -25.27 18.57
C ARG A 93 -9.41 -24.73 18.27
N ASP A 94 -9.50 -23.48 17.82
CA ASP A 94 -10.80 -22.87 17.48
C ASP A 94 -11.47 -23.65 16.33
N PRO A 95 -12.78 -23.98 16.44
CA PRO A 95 -13.53 -24.69 15.40
C PRO A 95 -13.48 -23.99 14.03
N LEU A 96 -13.39 -22.66 13.98
CA LEU A 96 -13.27 -21.91 12.73
C LEU A 96 -12.00 -22.27 11.92
N LEU A 97 -10.91 -22.67 12.60
CA LEU A 97 -9.69 -23.11 11.92
C LEU A 97 -9.87 -24.48 11.26
N GLU A 98 -10.66 -25.37 11.88
CA GLU A 98 -11.00 -26.67 11.29
C GLU A 98 -11.92 -26.51 10.08
N GLU A 99 -12.91 -25.58 10.16
CA GLU A 99 -13.79 -25.24 9.04
C GLU A 99 -12.97 -24.71 7.84
N LEU A 100 -11.99 -23.82 8.08
CA LEU A 100 -11.11 -23.31 7.04
C LEU A 100 -10.21 -24.41 6.45
N ALA A 101 -9.72 -25.33 7.27
CA ALA A 101 -8.94 -26.46 6.77
C ALA A 101 -9.80 -27.45 5.94
N ALA A 102 -11.04 -27.71 6.37
CA ALA A 102 -11.98 -28.55 5.65
C ALA A 102 -12.44 -27.93 4.32
N TRP A 103 -12.44 -26.61 4.18
CA TRP A 103 -12.72 -25.90 2.93
C TRP A 103 -11.66 -26.17 1.86
N ARG A 104 -10.46 -26.63 2.26
CA ARG A 104 -9.33 -26.99 1.38
C ARG A 104 -8.93 -25.82 0.46
N PRO A 105 -8.34 -24.74 0.98
CA PRO A 105 -7.80 -23.66 0.13
C PRO A 105 -6.73 -24.22 -0.80
N ASP A 106 -6.70 -23.76 -2.05
CA ASP A 106 -5.66 -24.07 -3.03
C ASP A 106 -4.35 -23.38 -2.67
N LEU A 107 -4.43 -22.21 -1.98
CA LEU A 107 -3.30 -21.42 -1.53
C LEU A 107 -3.64 -20.63 -0.26
N VAL A 108 -2.65 -20.47 0.61
CA VAL A 108 -2.73 -19.63 1.81
C VAL A 108 -1.75 -18.45 1.67
N HIS A 109 -2.27 -17.21 1.70
CA HIS A 109 -1.46 -16.00 1.68
C HIS A 109 -1.50 -15.28 3.02
N ILE A 110 -0.34 -15.10 3.64
CA ILE A 110 -0.19 -14.54 4.99
C ILE A 110 0.38 -13.12 4.88
N HIS A 111 -0.30 -12.14 5.47
CA HIS A 111 0.07 -10.71 5.41
C HIS A 111 0.71 -10.16 6.68
N THR A 112 0.67 -10.93 7.78
CA THR A 112 1.31 -10.53 9.05
C THR A 112 2.02 -11.74 9.67
N GLU A 113 3.04 -11.46 10.45
CA GLU A 113 3.92 -12.47 11.01
C GLU A 113 3.52 -12.93 12.42
N GLY A 114 2.39 -12.46 12.93
CA GLY A 114 1.92 -12.73 14.29
C GLY A 114 1.30 -14.11 14.48
N THR A 115 0.37 -14.21 15.44
CA THR A 115 -0.23 -15.50 15.82
C THR A 115 -1.13 -16.06 14.73
N ILE A 116 -1.73 -15.22 13.89
CA ILE A 116 -2.50 -15.65 12.72
C ILE A 116 -1.62 -16.40 11.72
N ALA A 117 -0.38 -15.98 11.51
CA ALA A 117 0.55 -16.70 10.62
C ALA A 117 0.75 -18.17 11.05
N MET A 118 0.84 -18.42 12.34
CA MET A 118 0.99 -19.79 12.87
C MET A 118 -0.28 -20.63 12.61
N MET A 119 -1.47 -20.02 12.79
CA MET A 119 -2.75 -20.68 12.54
C MET A 119 -2.94 -20.98 11.05
N ALA A 120 -2.65 -19.99 10.20
CA ALA A 120 -2.75 -20.11 8.74
C ALA A 120 -1.81 -21.20 8.18
N LYS A 121 -0.57 -21.28 8.66
CA LYS A 121 0.37 -22.36 8.30
C LYS A 121 -0.11 -23.75 8.72
N ARG A 122 -0.80 -23.84 9.86
CA ARG A 122 -1.41 -25.10 10.30
C ARG A 122 -2.56 -25.51 9.37
N ILE A 123 -3.39 -24.54 8.94
CA ILE A 123 -4.46 -24.77 7.96
C ILE A 123 -3.82 -25.21 6.63
N ALA A 124 -2.82 -24.50 6.12
CA ALA A 124 -2.11 -24.84 4.90
C ALA A 124 -1.54 -26.26 4.93
N LYS A 125 -0.90 -26.66 6.05
CA LYS A 125 -0.38 -28.02 6.23
C LYS A 125 -1.48 -29.09 6.19
N LYS A 126 -2.64 -28.84 6.83
CA LYS A 126 -3.79 -29.77 6.84
C LYS A 126 -4.43 -29.89 5.45
N ALA A 127 -4.54 -28.77 4.73
CA ALA A 127 -5.12 -28.72 3.40
C ALA A 127 -4.15 -29.19 2.29
N GLY A 128 -2.85 -29.31 2.58
CA GLY A 128 -1.83 -29.56 1.57
C GLY A 128 -1.53 -28.34 0.69
N ALA A 129 -1.95 -27.14 1.09
CA ALA A 129 -1.83 -25.91 0.31
C ALA A 129 -0.43 -25.28 0.41
N PRO A 130 0.09 -24.65 -0.67
CA PRO A 130 1.28 -23.81 -0.60
C PRO A 130 1.03 -22.53 0.20
N VAL A 131 2.13 -21.96 0.71
CA VAL A 131 2.10 -20.71 1.49
C VAL A 131 2.86 -19.62 0.75
N VAL A 132 2.19 -18.48 0.53
CA VAL A 132 2.80 -17.21 0.16
C VAL A 132 2.75 -16.28 1.37
N MET A 133 3.79 -15.47 1.56
CA MET A 133 3.80 -14.47 2.63
C MET A 133 4.15 -13.09 2.07
N THR A 134 3.43 -12.06 2.49
CA THR A 134 3.84 -10.66 2.25
C THR A 134 4.45 -10.09 3.53
N THR A 135 5.63 -9.47 3.43
CA THR A 135 6.18 -8.65 4.51
C THR A 135 5.90 -7.17 4.24
N HIS A 136 5.26 -6.51 5.19
CA HIS A 136 4.94 -5.08 5.12
C HIS A 136 5.87 -4.23 5.98
N THR A 137 6.73 -4.86 6.80
CA THR A 137 7.46 -4.16 7.87
C THR A 137 8.87 -4.70 8.01
N ASP A 138 9.83 -3.78 8.17
CA ASP A 138 11.15 -4.14 8.67
C ASP A 138 11.06 -4.36 10.19
N PHE A 139 11.27 -5.58 10.65
CA PHE A 139 11.17 -5.96 12.06
C PHE A 139 12.18 -5.21 12.94
N GLU A 140 13.41 -5.03 12.45
CA GLU A 140 14.44 -4.32 13.23
C GLU A 140 13.99 -2.88 13.47
N TYR A 141 13.44 -2.24 12.44
CA TYR A 141 12.96 -0.87 12.54
C TYR A 141 11.68 -0.75 13.37
N PHE A 142 10.71 -1.64 13.17
CA PHE A 142 9.40 -1.57 13.81
C PHE A 142 9.46 -1.78 15.33
N TYR A 143 10.22 -2.79 15.79
CA TYR A 143 10.30 -3.12 17.21
C TYR A 143 11.34 -2.30 17.97
N PHE A 144 12.40 -1.85 17.32
CA PHE A 144 13.55 -1.21 18.00
C PHE A 144 13.82 0.22 17.54
N GLY A 145 13.13 0.70 16.50
CA GLY A 145 13.23 2.06 15.99
C GLY A 145 14.66 2.46 15.60
N ARG A 146 14.99 3.76 15.80
CA ARG A 146 16.34 4.31 15.59
C ARG A 146 17.37 3.87 16.64
N PHE A 147 16.95 3.31 17.75
CA PHE A 147 17.86 2.73 18.71
C PHE A 147 18.48 1.50 18.05
N ARG A 148 19.77 1.57 17.76
CA ARG A 148 20.53 0.44 17.22
C ARG A 148 20.27 -0.76 18.14
N ALA A 149 19.45 -1.70 17.68
CA ALA A 149 19.23 -2.92 18.41
C ALA A 149 20.58 -3.55 18.74
N SER A 150 20.75 -4.00 19.98
CA SER A 150 21.98 -4.72 20.37
C SER A 150 22.15 -5.98 19.51
N ALA A 151 23.38 -6.43 19.34
CA ALA A 151 23.65 -7.61 18.52
C ALA A 151 22.80 -8.86 18.86
N PRO A 152 22.51 -9.18 20.14
CA PRO A 152 21.61 -10.27 20.50
C PRO A 152 20.18 -10.06 19.98
N VAL A 153 19.67 -8.84 20.05
CA VAL A 153 18.32 -8.50 19.59
C VAL A 153 18.20 -8.66 18.08
N LYS A 154 19.20 -8.19 17.32
CA LYS A 154 19.28 -8.41 15.87
C LYS A 154 19.30 -9.90 15.51
N ALA A 155 20.08 -10.69 16.26
CA ALA A 155 20.13 -12.13 16.09
C ALA A 155 18.74 -12.77 16.33
N LEU A 156 18.01 -12.32 17.37
CA LEU A 156 16.67 -12.80 17.67
C LEU A 156 15.67 -12.45 16.55
N CYS A 157 15.70 -11.22 16.02
CA CYS A 157 14.85 -10.82 14.90
C CYS A 157 15.13 -11.65 13.64
N ARG A 158 16.40 -11.91 13.34
CA ARG A 158 16.80 -12.78 12.23
C ARG A 158 16.34 -14.23 12.42
N LEU A 159 16.46 -14.75 13.64
CA LEU A 159 15.98 -16.09 13.96
C LEU A 159 14.46 -16.17 13.83
N TYR A 160 13.74 -15.16 14.35
CA TYR A 160 12.29 -15.08 14.20
C TYR A 160 11.88 -15.04 12.73
N GLY A 161 12.51 -14.18 11.92
CA GLY A 161 12.30 -14.14 10.47
C GLY A 161 12.56 -15.48 9.80
N ARG A 162 13.69 -16.16 10.14
CA ARG A 162 13.98 -17.50 9.61
C ARG A 162 12.88 -18.51 9.92
N ILE A 163 12.36 -18.52 11.13
CA ILE A 163 11.27 -19.46 11.51
C ILE A 163 9.99 -19.08 10.77
N THR A 164 9.70 -17.78 10.69
CA THR A 164 8.46 -17.27 10.11
C THR A 164 8.39 -17.52 8.61
N TYR A 165 9.44 -17.23 7.85
CA TYR A 165 9.42 -17.33 6.38
C TYR A 165 9.85 -18.69 5.81
N ARG A 166 10.33 -19.62 6.68
CA ARG A 166 10.87 -20.92 6.25
C ARG A 166 9.90 -21.72 5.36
N GLN A 167 8.61 -21.66 5.66
CA GLN A 167 7.57 -22.46 4.97
C GLN A 167 6.95 -21.71 3.77
N ALA A 168 7.34 -20.47 3.50
CA ALA A 168 6.83 -19.73 2.37
C ALA A 168 7.51 -20.19 1.07
N GLU A 169 6.75 -20.60 0.07
CA GLU A 169 7.23 -20.87 -1.29
C GLU A 169 7.68 -19.59 -1.97
N LYS A 170 6.94 -18.49 -1.77
CA LYS A 170 7.30 -17.16 -2.23
C LYS A 170 7.03 -16.11 -1.14
N ILE A 171 7.84 -15.07 -1.16
CA ILE A 171 7.75 -13.94 -0.23
C ILE A 171 7.53 -12.69 -1.08
N VAL A 172 6.37 -12.07 -0.93
CA VAL A 172 6.04 -10.83 -1.61
C VAL A 172 6.57 -9.66 -0.78
N VAL A 173 7.23 -8.73 -1.44
CA VAL A 173 7.65 -7.45 -0.86
C VAL A 173 7.04 -6.30 -1.67
N PRO A 174 6.56 -5.22 -1.02
CA PRO A 174 5.84 -4.17 -1.73
C PRO A 174 6.73 -3.15 -2.43
N ALA A 175 8.05 -3.24 -2.29
CA ALA A 175 9.03 -2.39 -2.97
C ALA A 175 10.39 -3.06 -3.08
N GLU A 176 11.22 -2.61 -4.05
CA GLU A 176 12.59 -3.11 -4.25
C GLU A 176 13.45 -2.98 -2.99
N LYS A 177 13.37 -1.85 -2.28
CA LYS A 177 14.05 -1.59 -1.00
C LYS A 177 13.81 -2.70 0.02
N SER A 178 12.61 -3.28 0.05
CA SER A 178 12.26 -4.30 1.03
C SER A 178 12.99 -5.64 0.84
N LYS A 179 13.58 -5.88 -0.33
CA LYS A 179 14.43 -7.05 -0.57
C LYS A 179 15.65 -7.08 0.36
N SER A 180 16.14 -5.91 0.77
CA SER A 180 17.32 -5.76 1.64
C SER A 180 17.01 -5.94 3.13
N PHE A 181 15.78 -6.21 3.53
CA PHE A 181 15.45 -6.42 4.94
C PHE A 181 16.27 -7.57 5.55
N PRO A 182 16.93 -7.36 6.70
CA PRO A 182 17.87 -8.35 7.25
C PRO A 182 17.25 -9.71 7.53
N HIS A 183 15.97 -9.75 7.89
CA HIS A 183 15.26 -11.00 8.16
C HIS A 183 14.94 -11.80 6.89
N LEU A 184 15.00 -11.19 5.71
CA LEU A 184 14.79 -11.83 4.41
C LEU A 184 16.09 -12.30 3.73
N ALA A 185 17.26 -11.98 4.30
CA ALA A 185 18.55 -12.36 3.71
C ALA A 185 18.70 -13.83 3.30
N PRO A 186 18.14 -14.83 4.04
CA PRO A 186 18.23 -16.23 3.67
C PRO A 186 17.29 -16.67 2.52
N TYR A 187 16.42 -15.81 2.03
CA TYR A 187 15.30 -16.16 1.13
C TYR A 187 15.26 -15.35 -0.16
N GLN A 188 16.41 -14.80 -0.58
CA GLN A 188 16.49 -13.91 -1.76
C GLN A 188 15.94 -14.55 -3.05
N ASP A 189 16.10 -15.86 -3.21
CA ASP A 189 15.57 -16.67 -4.32
C ASP A 189 14.04 -16.79 -4.35
N ARG A 190 13.38 -16.49 -3.23
CA ARG A 190 11.92 -16.61 -3.07
C ARG A 190 11.23 -15.25 -3.10
N ILE A 191 11.98 -14.15 -3.13
CA ILE A 191 11.40 -12.80 -3.06
C ILE A 191 10.85 -12.39 -4.44
N VAL A 192 9.63 -11.87 -4.41
CA VAL A 192 8.96 -11.26 -5.57
C VAL A 192 8.47 -9.87 -5.18
N VAL A 193 8.73 -8.87 -6.01
CA VAL A 193 8.22 -7.52 -5.79
C VAL A 193 6.84 -7.39 -6.43
N ILE A 194 5.84 -7.07 -5.62
CA ILE A 194 4.50 -6.70 -6.07
C ILE A 194 4.07 -5.47 -5.27
N HIS A 195 4.00 -4.32 -5.93
CA HIS A 195 3.55 -3.09 -5.30
C HIS A 195 2.10 -3.22 -4.81
N ASN A 196 1.80 -2.56 -3.69
CA ASN A 196 0.45 -2.53 -3.14
C ASN A 196 -0.54 -1.89 -4.12
N GLY A 197 -1.79 -2.37 -4.10
CA GLY A 197 -2.87 -1.82 -4.89
C GLY A 197 -3.66 -0.76 -4.14
N ILE A 198 -4.19 0.23 -4.86
CA ILE A 198 -5.10 1.24 -4.35
C ILE A 198 -6.42 1.26 -5.14
N ARG A 199 -7.48 1.73 -4.50
CA ARG A 199 -8.78 1.95 -5.11
C ARG A 199 -8.78 3.27 -5.88
N LEU A 200 -8.47 3.23 -7.18
CA LEU A 200 -8.43 4.42 -8.03
C LEU A 200 -9.76 5.17 -8.06
N ASP A 201 -10.89 4.43 -8.03
CA ASP A 201 -12.24 4.97 -8.00
C ASP A 201 -12.50 5.95 -6.83
N ARG A 202 -11.76 5.82 -5.72
CA ARG A 202 -11.83 6.74 -4.58
C ARG A 202 -11.16 8.08 -4.82
N PHE A 203 -10.23 8.14 -5.76
CA PHE A 203 -9.40 9.31 -6.04
C PHE A 203 -9.78 10.02 -7.34
N GLN A 204 -10.73 9.49 -8.07
CA GLN A 204 -11.34 10.06 -9.28
C GLN A 204 -12.87 10.12 -9.10
N PRO A 205 -13.56 11.15 -9.56
CA PRO A 205 -13.12 12.35 -10.26
C PRO A 205 -12.63 13.46 -9.33
N PRO A 206 -12.02 14.54 -9.88
CA PRO A 206 -11.64 15.72 -9.10
C PRO A 206 -12.85 16.40 -8.46
N LEU A 207 -12.60 17.17 -7.40
CA LEU A 207 -13.65 17.95 -6.75
C LEU A 207 -14.30 18.95 -7.71
N PRO A 208 -15.63 19.12 -7.66
CA PRO A 208 -16.29 20.24 -8.31
C PRO A 208 -15.71 21.60 -7.83
N PRO A 209 -15.59 22.62 -8.68
CA PRO A 209 -14.98 23.91 -8.31
C PRO A 209 -15.56 24.54 -7.03
N SER A 210 -16.89 24.50 -6.85
CA SER A 210 -17.54 25.04 -5.65
C SER A 210 -17.15 24.28 -4.36
N ALA A 211 -17.04 22.95 -4.43
CA ALA A 211 -16.62 22.13 -3.30
C ALA A 211 -15.13 22.35 -2.98
N ARG A 212 -14.29 22.54 -4.01
CA ARG A 212 -12.86 22.86 -3.87
C ARG A 212 -12.70 24.22 -3.17
N SER A 213 -13.34 25.28 -3.66
CA SER A 213 -13.27 26.61 -3.05
C SER A 213 -13.77 26.63 -1.60
N GLY A 214 -14.87 25.92 -1.30
CA GLY A 214 -15.38 25.78 0.07
C GLY A 214 -14.38 25.09 0.99
N LEU A 215 -13.66 24.08 0.49
CA LEU A 215 -12.66 23.37 1.28
C LEU A 215 -11.43 24.27 1.56
N PHE A 216 -10.96 25.05 0.57
CA PHE A 216 -9.89 26.03 0.77
C PHE A 216 -10.25 27.05 1.85
N ALA A 217 -11.46 27.59 1.78
CA ALA A 217 -11.96 28.54 2.81
C ALA A 217 -12.00 27.90 4.21
N SER A 218 -12.42 26.63 4.32
CA SER A 218 -12.52 25.93 5.62
C SER A 218 -11.18 25.73 6.30
N VAL A 219 -10.09 25.59 5.53
CA VAL A 219 -8.73 25.46 6.08
C VAL A 219 -7.96 26.77 6.14
N GLY A 220 -8.55 27.88 5.66
CA GLY A 220 -7.94 29.20 5.65
C GLY A 220 -6.76 29.33 4.69
N LEU A 221 -6.86 28.71 3.51
CA LEU A 221 -5.96 28.83 2.38
C LEU A 221 -6.73 29.39 1.16
N GLU A 222 -5.99 29.80 0.13
CA GLU A 222 -6.54 30.33 -1.12
C GLU A 222 -6.38 29.30 -2.24
N ASP A 223 -7.39 29.20 -3.13
CA ASP A 223 -7.29 28.40 -4.35
C ASP A 223 -6.54 29.20 -5.44
N ASN A 224 -5.22 29.29 -5.31
CA ASN A 224 -4.34 30.12 -6.14
C ASN A 224 -3.50 29.32 -7.14
N GLY A 225 -3.68 27.98 -7.22
CA GLY A 225 -2.90 27.11 -8.10
C GLY A 225 -1.44 26.92 -7.67
N ARG A 226 -1.13 27.16 -6.38
CA ARG A 226 0.25 27.05 -5.81
C ARG A 226 0.27 26.34 -4.45
N THR A 227 -0.55 25.31 -4.33
CA THR A 227 -0.71 24.55 -3.10
C THR A 227 0.09 23.26 -3.14
N LEU A 228 1.04 23.14 -2.20
CA LEU A 228 1.71 21.90 -1.90
C LEU A 228 0.86 21.10 -0.91
N VAL A 229 0.73 19.79 -1.10
CA VAL A 229 0.03 18.89 -0.18
C VAL A 229 0.98 17.83 0.35
N SER A 230 0.94 17.57 1.64
CA SER A 230 1.60 16.45 2.29
C SER A 230 0.59 15.68 3.14
N VAL A 231 0.32 14.42 2.82
CA VAL A 231 -0.60 13.55 3.57
C VAL A 231 0.25 12.50 4.29
N THR A 232 0.34 12.63 5.62
CA THR A 232 1.26 11.78 6.38
C THR A 232 0.97 11.81 7.87
N ARG A 233 1.38 10.76 8.59
CA ARG A 233 1.46 10.81 10.05
C ARG A 233 2.56 11.78 10.47
N LEU A 234 2.28 12.67 11.42
CA LEU A 234 3.25 13.64 11.92
C LEU A 234 4.20 12.98 12.93
N SER A 235 5.27 12.41 12.40
CA SER A 235 6.28 11.69 13.16
C SER A 235 7.68 11.98 12.61
N ARG A 236 8.71 11.76 13.44
CA ARG A 236 10.09 12.17 13.11
C ARG A 236 10.63 11.53 11.84
N GLU A 237 10.25 10.28 11.55
CA GLU A 237 10.68 9.57 10.34
C GLU A 237 10.09 10.15 9.05
N LYS A 238 8.93 10.81 9.15
CA LYS A 238 8.32 11.51 8.01
C LYS A 238 8.97 12.85 7.71
N ASN A 239 9.80 13.35 8.63
CA ASN A 239 10.73 14.46 8.46
C ASN A 239 10.14 15.74 7.86
N LEU A 240 8.85 16.02 8.13
CA LEU A 240 8.15 17.20 7.59
C LEU A 240 8.87 18.51 7.95
N ILE A 241 9.62 18.52 9.06
CA ILE A 241 10.43 19.67 9.47
C ILE A 241 11.44 20.12 8.39
N GLU A 242 11.90 19.21 7.54
CA GLU A 242 12.81 19.56 6.44
C GLU A 242 12.12 20.44 5.40
N ILE A 243 10.89 20.06 5.00
CA ILE A 243 10.09 20.87 4.07
C ILE A 243 9.81 22.25 4.68
N LEU A 244 9.46 22.30 5.97
CA LEU A 244 9.21 23.58 6.65
C LEU A 244 10.46 24.48 6.71
N ARG A 245 11.67 23.90 6.86
CA ARG A 245 12.93 24.64 6.82
C ARG A 245 13.22 25.19 5.43
N PHE A 246 12.87 24.49 4.38
CA PHE A 246 13.06 24.90 2.99
C PHE A 246 12.00 25.90 2.51
N PHE A 247 10.86 25.94 3.19
CA PHE A 247 9.72 26.75 2.79
C PHE A 247 9.99 28.26 2.70
N PRO A 248 10.76 28.89 3.63
CA PRO A 248 11.13 30.29 3.48
C PRO A 248 11.94 30.60 2.21
N SER A 249 12.78 29.68 1.76
CA SER A 249 13.51 29.82 0.49
C SER A 249 12.60 29.64 -0.71
N LEU A 250 11.61 28.75 -0.63
CA LEU A 250 10.59 28.61 -1.65
C LEU A 250 9.74 29.89 -1.77
N LEU A 251 9.36 30.52 -0.66
CA LEU A 251 8.57 31.77 -0.67
C LEU A 251 9.31 32.95 -1.30
N ARG A 252 10.65 32.92 -1.41
CA ARG A 252 11.42 33.93 -2.16
C ARG A 252 11.24 33.77 -3.67
N GLU A 253 11.06 32.56 -4.18
CA GLU A 253 10.84 32.28 -5.60
C GLU A 253 9.36 32.25 -5.96
N VAL A 254 8.51 31.75 -5.06
CA VAL A 254 7.05 31.62 -5.21
C VAL A 254 6.36 32.21 -3.98
N PRO A 255 6.16 33.57 -3.92
CA PRO A 255 5.72 34.25 -2.71
C PRO A 255 4.33 33.88 -2.20
N ASP A 256 3.49 33.34 -3.05
CA ASP A 256 2.12 32.89 -2.75
C ASP A 256 1.99 31.37 -2.64
N ALA A 257 3.11 30.63 -2.58
CA ALA A 257 3.07 29.20 -2.28
C ALA A 257 2.45 28.91 -0.91
N GLN A 258 1.68 27.84 -0.82
CA GLN A 258 1.01 27.36 0.39
C GLN A 258 1.32 25.89 0.62
N LEU A 259 1.28 25.44 1.88
CA LEU A 259 1.46 24.04 2.26
C LEU A 259 0.27 23.58 3.11
N LEU A 260 -0.43 22.58 2.61
CA LEU A 260 -1.47 21.86 3.32
C LEU A 260 -0.91 20.54 3.86
N VAL A 261 -0.91 20.38 5.17
CA VAL A 261 -0.47 19.18 5.87
C VAL A 261 -1.68 18.44 6.39
N VAL A 262 -1.93 17.25 5.84
CA VAL A 262 -3.06 16.38 6.21
C VAL A 262 -2.56 15.22 7.06
N GLY A 263 -3.07 15.13 8.27
CA GLY A 263 -2.71 14.11 9.23
C GLY A 263 -2.37 14.65 10.61
N ASP A 264 -2.09 13.74 11.54
CA ASP A 264 -1.78 14.04 12.92
C ASP A 264 -0.64 13.17 13.45
N GLY A 265 -0.11 13.49 14.62
CA GLY A 265 0.92 12.67 15.26
C GLY A 265 1.74 13.41 16.30
N ALA A 266 2.69 12.69 16.90
CA ALA A 266 3.47 13.16 18.05
C ALA A 266 4.37 14.38 17.77
N ASP A 267 4.67 14.68 16.50
CA ASP A 267 5.50 15.85 16.11
C ASP A 267 4.66 17.12 15.84
N ARG A 268 3.33 17.06 15.93
CA ARG A 268 2.44 18.17 15.56
C ARG A 268 2.81 19.48 16.25
N ASP A 269 2.84 19.48 17.58
CA ASP A 269 3.11 20.69 18.37
C ASP A 269 4.45 21.33 18.02
N ARG A 270 5.46 20.51 17.74
CA ARG A 270 6.81 20.94 17.33
C ARG A 270 6.78 21.60 15.95
N LEU A 271 6.03 21.02 15.00
CA LEU A 271 5.93 21.55 13.63
C LEU A 271 5.15 22.86 13.60
N GLU A 272 4.04 22.95 14.34
CA GLU A 272 3.26 24.17 14.48
C GLU A 272 4.04 25.28 15.20
N ALA A 273 4.82 24.95 16.24
CA ALA A 273 5.72 25.90 16.92
C ALA A 273 6.74 26.44 15.93
N PHE A 274 7.39 25.59 15.15
CA PHE A 274 8.32 26.02 14.12
C PHE A 274 7.67 26.97 13.10
N CYS A 275 6.45 26.70 12.67
CA CYS A 275 5.73 27.59 11.75
C CYS A 275 5.46 28.96 12.38
N ARG A 276 5.07 29.03 13.65
CA ARG A 276 4.85 30.29 14.36
C ARG A 276 6.14 31.11 14.48
N GLU A 277 7.24 30.47 14.90
CA GLU A 277 8.55 31.11 15.11
C GLU A 277 9.16 31.64 13.81
N ASN A 278 8.83 31.05 12.67
CA ASN A 278 9.35 31.43 11.35
C ASN A 278 8.34 32.19 10.47
N GLY A 279 7.24 32.66 11.04
CA GLY A 279 6.25 33.47 10.32
C GLY A 279 5.47 32.72 9.22
N LEU A 280 5.43 31.38 9.28
CA LEU A 280 4.81 30.52 8.26
C LEU A 280 3.31 30.24 8.52
N SER A 281 2.76 30.67 9.65
CA SER A 281 1.41 30.30 10.10
C SER A 281 0.27 30.75 9.15
N THR A 282 0.51 31.73 8.27
CA THR A 282 -0.46 32.13 7.24
C THR A 282 -0.38 31.29 5.97
N ARG A 283 0.73 30.60 5.73
CA ARG A 283 1.02 29.84 4.51
C ARG A 283 0.98 28.32 4.70
N VAL A 284 1.09 27.85 5.95
CA VAL A 284 1.08 26.42 6.30
C VAL A 284 -0.14 26.12 7.15
N ARG A 285 -0.91 25.10 6.78
CA ARG A 285 -2.08 24.62 7.53
C ARG A 285 -1.99 23.15 7.84
N PHE A 286 -2.38 22.80 9.06
CA PHE A 286 -2.48 21.43 9.55
C PHE A 286 -3.95 21.08 9.77
N THR A 287 -4.46 20.06 9.06
CA THR A 287 -5.87 19.67 9.19
C THR A 287 -6.15 18.81 10.43
N GLY A 288 -5.12 18.14 10.97
CA GLY A 288 -5.32 17.02 11.87
C GLY A 288 -5.72 15.75 11.13
N MET A 289 -6.21 14.77 11.89
CA MET A 289 -6.66 13.50 11.33
C MET A 289 -7.91 13.69 10.49
N ILE A 290 -7.88 13.19 9.26
CA ILE A 290 -9.01 13.17 8.32
C ILE A 290 -9.46 11.72 8.11
N PRO A 291 -10.76 11.43 8.09
CA PRO A 291 -11.27 10.10 7.76
C PRO A 291 -10.77 9.62 6.40
N PRO A 292 -10.40 8.34 6.25
CA PRO A 292 -9.83 7.81 5.00
C PRO A 292 -10.71 8.05 3.77
N GLU A 293 -12.03 8.07 3.93
CA GLU A 293 -13.01 8.33 2.87
C GLU A 293 -13.04 9.77 2.38
N GLU A 294 -12.55 10.72 3.19
CA GLU A 294 -12.51 12.14 2.85
C GLU A 294 -11.13 12.61 2.37
N VAL A 295 -10.09 11.83 2.61
CA VAL A 295 -8.69 12.22 2.33
C VAL A 295 -8.47 12.61 0.86
N CYS A 296 -9.18 11.98 -0.08
CA CYS A 296 -9.09 12.30 -1.51
C CYS A 296 -9.42 13.77 -1.81
N ARG A 297 -10.33 14.37 -1.07
CA ARG A 297 -10.71 15.78 -1.24
C ARG A 297 -9.55 16.74 -0.97
N TYR A 298 -8.69 16.37 -0.01
CA TYR A 298 -7.52 17.17 0.36
C TYR A 298 -6.37 16.99 -0.63
N TYR A 299 -6.20 15.81 -1.23
CA TYR A 299 -5.28 15.66 -2.37
C TYR A 299 -5.68 16.57 -3.53
N HIS A 300 -6.97 16.65 -3.85
CA HIS A 300 -7.48 17.51 -4.92
C HIS A 300 -7.34 19.02 -4.67
N MET A 301 -6.98 19.45 -3.45
CA MET A 301 -6.57 20.84 -3.20
C MET A 301 -5.16 21.14 -3.71
N GLY A 302 -4.31 20.10 -3.84
CA GLY A 302 -2.91 20.26 -4.19
C GLY A 302 -2.66 20.47 -5.69
N ASP A 303 -1.56 21.13 -5.98
CA ASP A 303 -0.94 21.22 -7.30
C ASP A 303 0.30 20.34 -7.39
N ILE A 304 0.95 20.10 -6.25
CA ILE A 304 2.12 19.22 -6.08
C ILE A 304 1.96 18.46 -4.75
N TYR A 305 2.31 17.19 -4.77
CA TYR A 305 2.50 16.42 -3.53
C TYR A 305 3.96 16.48 -3.08
N VAL A 306 4.20 16.75 -1.80
CA VAL A 306 5.56 16.83 -1.25
C VAL A 306 5.80 15.88 -0.09
N SER A 307 6.99 15.26 -0.06
CA SER A 307 7.41 14.38 1.02
C SER A 307 8.91 14.45 1.29
N ALA A 308 9.27 14.53 2.58
CA ALA A 308 10.65 14.45 3.07
C ALA A 308 10.89 13.15 3.86
N SER A 309 10.04 12.15 3.70
CA SER A 309 10.14 10.92 4.47
C SER A 309 11.50 10.24 4.26
N MET A 310 12.14 9.88 5.37
CA MET A 310 13.44 9.18 5.37
C MET A 310 13.28 7.67 5.46
N PHE A 311 12.06 7.21 5.66
CA PHE A 311 11.78 5.79 5.83
C PHE A 311 10.39 5.45 5.28
N GLU A 312 10.37 5.02 4.04
CA GLU A 312 9.19 4.41 3.42
C GLU A 312 9.51 2.98 3.02
N VAL A 313 8.49 2.13 3.10
CA VAL A 313 8.52 0.79 2.50
C VAL A 313 7.82 0.84 1.15
N ASN A 314 6.53 1.17 1.18
CA ASN A 314 5.70 1.46 0.01
C ASN A 314 4.64 2.46 0.48
N SER A 315 4.85 3.73 0.16
CA SER A 315 3.99 4.80 0.66
C SER A 315 2.67 4.84 -0.09
N MET A 316 1.58 4.47 0.59
CA MET A 316 0.23 4.58 0.01
C MET A 316 -0.08 6.01 -0.42
N SER A 317 0.36 7.01 0.36
CA SER A 317 0.10 8.42 0.04
C SER A 317 0.76 8.90 -1.27
N TYR A 318 1.86 8.25 -1.71
CA TYR A 318 2.45 8.54 -3.03
C TYR A 318 1.54 8.04 -4.17
N LEU A 319 1.01 6.83 -4.00
CA LEU A 319 0.10 6.22 -4.99
C LEU A 319 -1.22 6.99 -5.04
N GLU A 320 -1.76 7.38 -3.88
CA GLU A 320 -2.98 8.18 -3.74
C GLU A 320 -2.82 9.56 -4.38
N ALA A 321 -1.68 10.23 -4.15
CA ALA A 321 -1.37 11.51 -4.75
C ALA A 321 -1.33 11.42 -6.28
N GLN A 322 -0.68 10.38 -6.83
CA GLN A 322 -0.64 10.15 -8.27
C GLN A 322 -2.03 9.83 -8.84
N ALA A 323 -2.87 9.08 -8.12
CA ALA A 323 -4.24 8.80 -8.52
C ALA A 323 -5.12 10.07 -8.57
N CYS A 324 -4.77 11.11 -7.79
CA CYS A 324 -5.35 12.46 -7.91
C CYS A 324 -4.66 13.31 -9.00
N GLY A 325 -3.65 12.79 -9.69
CA GLY A 325 -2.88 13.48 -10.71
C GLY A 325 -1.90 14.52 -10.13
N LEU A 326 -1.39 14.32 -8.92
CA LEU A 326 -0.39 15.23 -8.34
C LEU A 326 1.02 14.80 -8.75
N PRO A 327 1.82 15.67 -9.37
CA PRO A 327 3.26 15.46 -9.47
C PRO A 327 3.88 15.29 -8.09
N LEU A 328 4.79 14.32 -7.94
CA LEU A 328 5.46 14.08 -6.67
C LEU A 328 6.76 14.90 -6.59
N VAL A 329 7.03 15.57 -5.48
CA VAL A 329 8.35 16.12 -5.15
C VAL A 329 8.80 15.47 -3.84
N CYS A 330 9.65 14.44 -3.96
CA CYS A 330 10.02 13.59 -2.86
C CYS A 330 11.53 13.61 -2.60
N ARG A 331 11.89 13.52 -1.31
CA ARG A 331 13.28 13.28 -0.94
C ARG A 331 13.76 11.95 -1.51
N GLU A 332 15.02 11.89 -1.98
CA GLU A 332 15.63 10.68 -2.51
C GLU A 332 15.55 9.51 -1.51
N ASP A 333 14.94 8.43 -1.93
CA ASP A 333 14.83 7.16 -1.20
C ASP A 333 14.61 6.00 -2.19
N GLU A 334 15.15 4.83 -1.90
CA GLU A 334 14.99 3.65 -2.76
C GLU A 334 13.53 3.19 -2.94
N SER A 335 12.63 3.57 -2.03
CA SER A 335 11.19 3.26 -2.14
C SER A 335 10.49 3.97 -3.29
N LEU A 336 11.13 4.98 -3.87
CA LEU A 336 10.61 5.71 -5.04
C LEU A 336 10.77 4.93 -6.35
N ARG A 337 11.65 3.90 -6.37
CA ARG A 337 11.88 3.10 -7.57
C ARG A 337 10.58 2.41 -8.04
N GLY A 338 10.21 2.64 -9.29
CA GLY A 338 8.97 2.14 -9.89
C GLY A 338 7.71 2.96 -9.51
N VAL A 339 7.84 3.96 -8.63
CA VAL A 339 6.76 4.86 -8.22
C VAL A 339 6.95 6.26 -8.80
N LEU A 340 8.17 6.81 -8.69
CA LEU A 340 8.53 8.14 -9.17
C LEU A 340 9.67 8.06 -10.18
N ASP A 341 9.41 8.47 -11.41
CA ASP A 341 10.39 8.65 -12.47
C ASP A 341 10.74 10.15 -12.55
N ASP A 342 11.99 10.49 -12.17
CA ASP A 342 12.44 11.89 -12.06
C ASP A 342 12.31 12.63 -13.40
N GLY A 343 11.64 13.76 -13.39
CA GLY A 343 11.36 14.57 -14.58
C GLY A 343 10.13 14.14 -15.38
N VAL A 344 9.49 13.00 -15.07
CA VAL A 344 8.33 12.45 -15.79
C VAL A 344 7.05 12.68 -15.00
N ASN A 345 6.88 12.03 -13.84
CA ASN A 345 5.69 12.15 -12.99
C ASN A 345 5.98 12.91 -11.68
N GLY A 346 7.14 13.58 -11.61
CA GLY A 346 7.56 14.39 -10.48
C GLY A 346 9.05 14.65 -10.46
N ARG A 347 9.59 15.02 -9.30
CA ARG A 347 11.01 15.31 -9.09
C ARG A 347 11.53 14.68 -7.81
N ILE A 348 12.79 14.22 -7.86
CA ILE A 348 13.52 13.73 -6.69
C ILE A 348 14.49 14.85 -6.23
N TYR A 349 14.54 15.12 -4.92
CA TYR A 349 15.45 16.11 -4.34
C TYR A 349 16.34 15.51 -3.25
N ARG A 350 17.52 16.09 -3.04
CA ARG A 350 18.51 15.69 -2.03
C ARG A 350 18.80 16.78 -1.01
N ASN A 351 18.53 18.04 -1.39
CA ASN A 351 18.85 19.23 -0.61
C ASN A 351 17.85 20.37 -0.88
N GLU A 352 17.96 21.46 -0.13
CA GLU A 352 17.10 22.63 -0.22
C GLU A 352 17.04 23.23 -1.64
N ARG A 353 18.20 23.41 -2.29
CA ARG A 353 18.29 23.99 -3.62
C ARG A 353 17.51 23.16 -4.65
N GLU A 354 17.67 21.84 -4.60
CA GLU A 354 16.96 20.93 -5.51
C GLU A 354 15.45 20.93 -5.22
N PHE A 355 15.03 20.96 -3.93
CA PHE A 355 13.63 21.05 -3.54
C PHE A 355 13.01 22.34 -4.08
N VAL A 356 13.61 23.50 -3.81
CA VAL A 356 13.10 24.79 -4.26
C VAL A 356 13.03 24.84 -5.78
N SER A 357 14.07 24.43 -6.49
CA SER A 357 14.08 24.39 -7.97
C SER A 357 13.05 23.45 -8.54
N ALA A 358 12.80 22.28 -7.93
CA ALA A 358 11.79 21.34 -8.37
C ALA A 358 10.37 21.93 -8.22
N VAL A 359 10.07 22.49 -7.04
CA VAL A 359 8.73 23.05 -6.76
C VAL A 359 8.50 24.32 -7.59
N SER A 360 9.45 25.26 -7.59
CA SER A 360 9.29 26.52 -8.36
C SER A 360 9.19 26.26 -9.87
N GLY A 361 9.94 25.30 -10.39
CA GLY A 361 9.89 24.89 -11.79
C GLY A 361 8.54 24.32 -12.20
N ILE A 362 7.95 23.43 -11.37
CA ILE A 362 6.62 22.85 -11.64
C ILE A 362 5.52 23.91 -11.49
N LEU A 363 5.55 24.72 -10.44
CA LEU A 363 4.54 25.78 -10.20
C LEU A 363 4.65 26.92 -11.22
N GLY A 364 5.84 27.18 -11.75
CA GLY A 364 6.12 28.22 -12.73
C GLY A 364 5.75 27.86 -14.18
N SER A 365 5.48 26.59 -14.48
CA SER A 365 5.16 26.12 -15.83
C SER A 365 3.90 25.26 -15.87
N GLU A 366 2.82 25.84 -16.36
CA GLU A 366 1.55 25.13 -16.54
C GLU A 366 1.72 23.91 -17.45
N ALA A 367 2.47 24.06 -18.55
CA ALA A 367 2.72 22.96 -19.49
C ALA A 367 3.45 21.77 -18.80
N LEU A 368 4.48 22.05 -17.99
CA LEU A 368 5.21 21.03 -17.24
C LEU A 368 4.28 20.37 -16.20
N ARG A 369 3.52 21.15 -15.45
CA ARG A 369 2.58 20.66 -14.45
C ARG A 369 1.55 19.73 -15.06
N GLN A 370 0.94 20.11 -16.20
CA GLN A 370 -0.04 19.28 -16.90
C GLN A 370 0.59 18.00 -17.48
N SER A 371 1.80 18.07 -18.02
CA SER A 371 2.53 16.90 -18.49
C SER A 371 2.81 15.92 -17.35
N MET A 372 3.32 16.42 -16.21
CA MET A 372 3.58 15.57 -15.04
C MET A 372 2.30 15.03 -14.41
N ARG A 373 1.21 15.80 -14.43
CA ARG A 373 -0.12 15.35 -14.01
C ARG A 373 -0.61 14.17 -14.83
N ALA A 374 -0.53 14.25 -16.15
CA ALA A 374 -0.91 13.15 -17.04
C ALA A 374 -0.06 11.90 -16.77
N ALA A 375 1.25 12.07 -16.62
CA ALA A 375 2.15 10.97 -16.30
C ALA A 375 1.91 10.37 -14.91
N ALA A 376 1.50 11.18 -13.92
CA ALA A 376 1.14 10.68 -12.59
C ALA A 376 -0.13 9.83 -12.64
N LEU A 377 -1.16 10.26 -13.38
CA LEU A 377 -2.38 9.49 -13.58
C LEU A 377 -2.11 8.16 -14.31
N ASP A 378 -1.31 8.19 -15.37
CA ASP A 378 -0.91 6.98 -16.10
C ASP A 378 -0.16 6.01 -15.21
N ARG A 379 0.79 6.50 -14.41
CA ARG A 379 1.52 5.69 -13.43
C ARG A 379 0.60 5.10 -12.36
N ALA A 380 -0.42 5.82 -11.92
CA ALA A 380 -1.36 5.35 -10.91
C ALA A 380 -2.15 4.11 -11.38
N GLU A 381 -2.44 3.97 -12.69
CA GLU A 381 -3.11 2.80 -13.25
C GLU A 381 -2.35 1.49 -12.99
N ASP A 382 -1.01 1.54 -12.93
CA ASP A 382 -0.18 0.38 -12.59
C ASP A 382 -0.39 -0.12 -11.16
N PHE A 383 -0.91 0.75 -10.29
CA PHE A 383 -1.18 0.48 -8.88
C PHE A 383 -2.67 0.27 -8.58
N GLY A 384 -3.54 0.27 -9.59
CA GLY A 384 -4.95 -0.06 -9.41
C GLY A 384 -5.14 -1.48 -8.86
N ILE A 385 -6.20 -1.68 -8.06
CA ILE A 385 -6.48 -2.99 -7.43
C ILE A 385 -6.60 -4.13 -8.46
N GLY A 386 -7.08 -3.87 -9.66
CA GLY A 386 -7.15 -4.87 -10.74
C GLY A 386 -5.76 -5.39 -11.10
N ARG A 387 -4.83 -4.48 -11.41
CA ARG A 387 -3.43 -4.83 -11.74
C ARG A 387 -2.71 -5.52 -10.58
N PHE A 388 -2.93 -5.04 -9.36
CA PHE A 388 -2.38 -5.66 -8.16
C PHE A 388 -2.87 -7.10 -7.99
N ALA A 389 -4.18 -7.33 -8.13
CA ALA A 389 -4.78 -8.66 -8.03
C ALA A 389 -4.34 -9.58 -9.17
N GLU A 390 -4.27 -9.09 -10.41
CA GLU A 390 -3.78 -9.85 -11.58
C GLU A 390 -2.35 -10.36 -11.36
N ARG A 391 -1.42 -9.47 -10.94
CA ARG A 391 -0.03 -9.82 -10.65
C ARG A 391 0.06 -10.84 -9.52
N THR A 392 -0.74 -10.65 -8.46
CA THR A 392 -0.76 -11.55 -7.31
C THR A 392 -1.35 -12.92 -7.67
N LEU A 393 -2.44 -12.96 -8.45
CA LEU A 393 -3.06 -14.19 -8.92
C LEU A 393 -2.12 -14.97 -9.86
N ALA A 394 -1.39 -14.27 -10.74
CA ALA A 394 -0.38 -14.90 -11.59
C ALA A 394 0.72 -15.57 -10.76
N LEU A 395 1.20 -14.91 -9.68
CA LEU A 395 2.12 -15.51 -8.73
C LEU A 395 1.52 -16.78 -8.07
N TYR A 396 0.26 -16.72 -7.61
CA TYR A 396 -0.39 -17.86 -6.97
C TYR A 396 -0.49 -19.07 -7.91
N ARG A 397 -0.90 -18.85 -9.16
CA ARG A 397 -0.97 -19.89 -10.19
C ARG A 397 0.40 -20.52 -10.44
N SER A 398 1.47 -19.71 -10.51
CA SER A 398 2.84 -20.23 -10.69
C SER A 398 3.31 -21.08 -9.50
N VAL A 399 2.96 -20.69 -8.27
CA VAL A 399 3.28 -21.43 -7.05
C VAL A 399 2.55 -22.78 -7.00
N CYS A 400 1.26 -22.80 -7.37
CA CYS A 400 0.48 -24.03 -7.41
C CYS A 400 0.97 -24.97 -8.51
N ALA A 401 1.22 -24.47 -9.73
CA ALA A 401 1.72 -25.25 -10.85
C ALA A 401 3.09 -25.89 -10.57
N ALA A 402 4.00 -25.16 -9.90
CA ALA A 402 5.29 -25.68 -9.50
C ALA A 402 5.20 -26.88 -8.54
N ARG A 403 4.12 -27.00 -7.76
CA ARG A 403 3.87 -28.16 -6.86
C ARG A 403 3.26 -29.36 -7.57
N THR A 404 2.43 -29.14 -8.58
CA THR A 404 1.78 -30.23 -9.35
C THR A 404 2.65 -30.77 -10.48
N GLY A 405 3.77 -30.11 -10.78
CA GLY A 405 4.63 -30.47 -11.92
C GLY A 405 4.05 -30.06 -13.28
N GLU A 406 2.99 -29.29 -13.32
CA GLU A 406 2.41 -28.74 -14.55
C GLU A 406 3.21 -27.53 -15.04
N ALA A 407 3.44 -27.44 -16.34
CA ALA A 407 4.11 -26.29 -16.93
C ALA A 407 3.24 -25.03 -16.74
N SER A 408 3.79 -24.03 -16.03
CA SER A 408 3.12 -22.74 -15.86
C SER A 408 2.89 -22.09 -17.23
N PRO A 409 1.68 -21.60 -17.56
CA PRO A 409 1.50 -20.77 -18.73
C PRO A 409 2.37 -19.52 -18.59
N ALA A 410 3.27 -19.29 -19.55
CA ALA A 410 4.15 -18.12 -19.57
C ALA A 410 3.31 -16.84 -19.48
N PRO A 411 3.68 -15.86 -18.64
CA PRO A 411 3.02 -14.57 -18.65
C PRO A 411 3.18 -13.96 -20.04
N LYS A 412 2.09 -13.47 -20.64
CA LYS A 412 2.15 -12.65 -21.84
C LYS A 412 2.81 -11.33 -21.44
N GLU A 413 4.12 -11.27 -21.53
CA GLU A 413 4.87 -10.03 -21.43
C GLU A 413 4.48 -9.14 -22.61
N LYS A 414 3.71 -8.10 -22.35
CA LYS A 414 3.82 -6.89 -23.14
C LYS A 414 5.14 -6.25 -22.73
N SER A 415 6.13 -6.36 -23.63
CA SER A 415 7.43 -5.71 -23.51
C SER A 415 7.21 -4.21 -23.27
N VAL A 416 7.43 -3.77 -22.06
CA VAL A 416 7.68 -2.37 -21.76
C VAL A 416 9.17 -2.18 -22.03
N HIS A 417 9.50 -1.52 -23.12
CA HIS A 417 10.86 -1.05 -23.38
C HIS A 417 11.22 -0.03 -22.29
N PHE A 418 12.39 -0.27 -21.66
CA PHE A 418 13.04 0.63 -20.70
C PHE A 418 13.54 1.91 -21.37
#